data_a9534da8ee07e37c1b69c989eceb5582
#
_entry.id   a9534da8ee07e37c1b69c989eceb5582
#
_cell.length_a   1.000
_cell.length_b   1.000
_cell.length_c   1.000
_cell.angle_alpha   90.00
_cell.angle_beta   90.00
_cell.angle_gamma   90.00
#
_symmetry.space_group_name_H-M   'P 1'
#
loop_
_entity.id
_entity.type
_entity.pdbx_description
1 polymer ?
#
loop_
_entity_poly.entity_id
_entity_poly.type
_entity_poly.pdbx_seq_one_letter_code
_entity_poly.pdbx_strand_id
1 'polypeptide(L)'
;NAVGTLDVPMIDFSSVSRRGSLTLLSQGYGVSAKHGDLGDVNNASFGYDKNNYTVVKNNKHSGLDFSLHRFSKLITEAAPADINIFGQLSDSSQYTAFYRAGAGTQYIKERSGKQTHIPGTFLTGGTVGTPWYSGNNLISSSPGDTYNKSQGPLASYGQMGDSGSPLFAYDSLSEKWSLAGVTLHNYGVNGYRNNWLLLPEDYIRNIIVADFDPIISFNKNSKEHMSWTYDAAKGVGRIQQDDQQFVMHGNLNGNLNAGKNLYFTGANGIIDLKDNVNQGAGYLQFADDYTVTTSNASSWFGGGIIVNSGTTVKWGINGVSGDDLHKVGDGTLIINGTGKNEGGLKIGAGTVILEQKAKNNDSTAFSSINISGGNSRVKLSGDNQIIPDNVSWGFRGGYLDINGKNTEFSRLQAVDYGAAIINSSTEKSLLTLNLSPLKKDEIAVSVKALDMNAIFHGGYGTTGDLYKTTFYGPTQYYLLKKPKFGSVLMG
;
A
#
# COMPACT_ATOMS: atom_id res chain seq x y z
N ASN A 1 -24.27 -11.87 -16.53
CA ASN A 1 -24.99 -13.00 -15.96
C ASN A 1 -24.03 -14.14 -15.64
N ALA A 2 -23.93 -14.49 -14.36
CA ALA A 2 -23.20 -15.66 -13.94
C ALA A 2 -23.82 -16.93 -14.55
N VAL A 3 -23.02 -17.74 -15.18
CA VAL A 3 -23.44 -19.04 -15.75
C VAL A 3 -22.90 -20.22 -14.94
N GLY A 4 -22.37 -19.94 -13.76
CA GLY A 4 -21.82 -20.93 -12.84
C GLY A 4 -21.11 -20.25 -11.66
N THR A 5 -20.38 -21.05 -10.92
CA THR A 5 -19.52 -20.63 -9.81
C THR A 5 -18.07 -20.98 -10.11
N LEU A 6 -17.14 -20.23 -9.53
CA LEU A 6 -15.72 -20.50 -9.54
C LEU A 6 -15.30 -20.68 -8.07
N ASP A 7 -14.87 -21.89 -7.73
CA ASP A 7 -14.44 -22.23 -6.38
C ASP A 7 -12.92 -22.01 -6.26
N VAL A 8 -12.56 -20.76 -6.04
CA VAL A 8 -11.18 -20.29 -5.86
C VAL A 8 -11.18 -19.12 -4.89
N PRO A 9 -10.05 -18.84 -4.22
CA PRO A 9 -9.94 -17.65 -3.37
C PRO A 9 -10.28 -16.36 -4.12
N MET A 10 -10.79 -15.38 -3.42
CA MET A 10 -11.03 -14.04 -3.99
C MET A 10 -9.69 -13.38 -4.34
N ILE A 11 -9.64 -12.74 -5.49
CA ILE A 11 -8.48 -11.94 -5.90
C ILE A 11 -8.38 -10.71 -5.00
N ASP A 12 -7.17 -10.37 -4.58
CA ASP A 12 -6.90 -9.08 -3.95
C ASP A 12 -6.79 -7.99 -5.02
N PHE A 13 -7.90 -7.31 -5.28
CA PHE A 13 -7.96 -6.21 -6.25
C PHE A 13 -7.36 -4.90 -5.73
N SER A 14 -6.87 -4.83 -4.48
CA SER A 14 -6.25 -3.60 -3.96
C SER A 14 -5.00 -3.21 -4.75
N SER A 15 -4.33 -4.18 -5.38
CA SER A 15 -3.18 -3.92 -6.26
C SER A 15 -3.53 -3.16 -7.54
N VAL A 16 -4.79 -3.13 -7.92
CA VAL A 16 -5.25 -2.45 -9.15
C VAL A 16 -5.59 -1.01 -8.85
N SER A 17 -5.03 -0.07 -9.60
CA SER A 17 -5.34 1.35 -9.44
C SER A 17 -6.84 1.62 -9.63
N ARG A 18 -7.35 2.69 -9.02
CA ARG A 18 -8.77 3.06 -9.12
C ARG A 18 -9.23 3.31 -10.56
N ARG A 19 -8.30 3.70 -11.44
CA ARG A 19 -8.57 3.85 -12.88
C ARG A 19 -8.41 2.56 -13.67
N GLY A 20 -7.95 1.49 -13.02
CA GLY A 20 -7.84 0.16 -13.59
C GLY A 20 -6.72 -0.04 -14.60
N SER A 21 -5.95 1.00 -14.92
CA SER A 21 -4.93 0.96 -15.98
C SER A 21 -3.52 0.64 -15.47
N LEU A 22 -3.35 0.46 -14.16
CA LEU A 22 -2.06 0.19 -13.54
C LEU A 22 -2.23 -0.81 -12.40
N THR A 23 -1.31 -1.76 -12.31
CA THR A 23 -1.30 -2.77 -11.25
C THR A 23 0.00 -2.71 -10.47
N LEU A 24 -0.12 -2.67 -9.14
CA LEU A 24 1.00 -2.61 -8.24
C LEU A 24 1.78 -3.93 -8.26
N LEU A 25 3.07 -3.84 -8.56
CA LEU A 25 4.01 -4.95 -8.62
C LEU A 25 4.81 -5.09 -7.31
N SER A 26 5.13 -3.94 -6.73
CA SER A 26 5.69 -3.77 -5.39
C SER A 26 5.18 -2.44 -4.86
N GLN A 27 5.39 -2.14 -3.58
CA GLN A 27 4.91 -0.89 -3.01
C GLN A 27 5.46 0.37 -3.69
N GLY A 28 6.58 0.25 -4.42
CA GLY A 28 7.22 1.37 -5.13
C GLY A 28 7.02 1.38 -6.64
N TYR A 29 6.45 0.32 -7.23
CA TYR A 29 6.36 0.15 -8.69
C TYR A 29 5.04 -0.47 -9.14
N GLY A 30 4.56 -0.01 -10.29
CA GLY A 30 3.38 -0.56 -10.94
C GLY A 30 3.59 -0.78 -12.44
N VAL A 31 2.85 -1.73 -13.01
CA VAL A 31 2.91 -2.11 -14.42
C VAL A 31 1.69 -1.67 -15.19
N SER A 32 1.90 -1.28 -16.46
CA SER A 32 0.87 -0.84 -17.39
C SER A 32 1.28 -1.09 -18.84
N ALA A 33 0.37 -0.85 -19.78
CA ALA A 33 0.71 -0.74 -21.19
C ALA A 33 1.35 0.63 -21.49
N LYS A 34 2.33 0.64 -22.39
CA LYS A 34 3.04 1.87 -22.78
C LYS A 34 2.13 2.90 -23.46
N HIS A 35 1.18 2.45 -24.28
CA HIS A 35 0.21 3.31 -24.96
C HIS A 35 -0.96 3.71 -24.05
N GLY A 36 -1.14 3.04 -22.93
CA GLY A 36 -2.27 3.19 -22.02
C GLY A 36 -2.14 4.39 -21.07
N ASP A 37 -1.51 5.48 -21.47
CA ASP A 37 -1.33 6.70 -20.67
C ASP A 37 -2.67 7.37 -20.25
N LEU A 38 -3.67 6.57 -19.95
CA LEU A 38 -5.04 6.98 -19.71
C LEU A 38 -5.32 7.31 -18.23
N GLY A 39 -4.45 8.14 -17.65
CA GLY A 39 -4.81 8.80 -16.40
C GLY A 39 -4.02 8.42 -15.16
N ASP A 40 -3.28 7.30 -15.15
CA ASP A 40 -2.35 6.94 -14.07
C ASP A 40 -0.89 7.31 -14.39
N VAL A 41 -0.67 8.00 -15.50
CA VAL A 41 0.68 8.34 -15.99
C VAL A 41 1.43 9.32 -15.08
N ASN A 42 0.72 10.21 -14.42
CA ASN A 42 1.29 11.20 -13.52
C ASN A 42 0.94 10.96 -12.06
N ASN A 43 -0.22 10.38 -11.81
CA ASN A 43 -0.72 10.10 -10.47
C ASN A 43 -1.54 8.82 -10.46
N ALA A 44 -1.35 8.00 -9.44
CA ALA A 44 -2.15 6.81 -9.20
C ALA A 44 -2.79 6.86 -7.81
N SER A 45 -3.93 6.20 -7.65
CA SER A 45 -4.59 5.99 -6.36
C SER A 45 -5.10 4.57 -6.26
N PHE A 46 -5.12 4.05 -5.02
CA PHE A 46 -5.49 2.67 -4.71
C PHE A 46 -6.53 2.65 -3.59
N GLY A 47 -7.33 1.59 -3.53
CA GLY A 47 -8.37 1.46 -2.52
C GLY A 47 -9.43 2.56 -2.59
N TYR A 48 -10.02 2.87 -1.44
CA TYR A 48 -11.04 3.92 -1.30
C TYR A 48 -10.49 5.25 -0.80
N ASP A 49 -9.21 5.29 -0.44
CA ASP A 49 -8.57 6.51 0.02
C ASP A 49 -8.42 7.51 -1.12
N LYS A 50 -8.47 8.79 -0.78
CA LYS A 50 -8.24 9.87 -1.74
C LYS A 50 -6.76 10.17 -1.96
N ASN A 51 -5.87 9.33 -1.45
CA ASN A 51 -4.43 9.51 -1.59
C ASN A 51 -4.02 9.33 -3.05
N ASN A 52 -3.34 10.34 -3.59
CA ASN A 52 -2.73 10.28 -4.89
C ASN A 52 -1.22 10.13 -4.74
N TYR A 53 -0.68 9.14 -5.44
CA TYR A 53 0.76 8.91 -5.51
C TYR A 53 1.30 9.44 -6.82
N THR A 54 2.28 10.34 -6.74
CA THR A 54 2.94 10.88 -7.93
C THR A 54 3.78 9.80 -8.58
N VAL A 55 3.63 9.64 -9.89
CA VAL A 55 4.52 8.84 -10.73
C VAL A 55 5.73 9.68 -11.08
N VAL A 56 6.90 9.32 -10.57
CA VAL A 56 8.14 10.09 -10.78
C VAL A 56 8.89 9.64 -12.02
N LYS A 57 8.63 8.44 -12.49
CA LYS A 57 9.21 7.89 -13.71
C LYS A 57 8.26 6.88 -14.36
N ASN A 58 8.04 7.06 -15.64
CA ASN A 58 7.39 6.10 -16.49
C ASN A 58 8.46 5.44 -17.37
N ASN A 59 8.89 4.24 -16.99
CA ASN A 59 9.90 3.48 -17.73
C ASN A 59 9.22 2.72 -18.87
N LYS A 60 9.28 3.27 -20.07
CA LYS A 60 8.70 2.69 -21.29
C LYS A 60 9.67 1.71 -21.94
N HIS A 61 9.25 0.48 -22.13
CA HIS A 61 10.05 -0.53 -22.86
C HIS A 61 10.24 -0.13 -24.32
N SER A 62 11.46 -0.31 -24.88
CA SER A 62 11.79 0.12 -26.23
C SER A 62 11.03 -0.65 -27.33
N GLY A 63 10.89 -1.96 -27.18
CA GLY A 63 10.31 -2.85 -28.19
C GLY A 63 8.92 -3.39 -27.86
N LEU A 64 8.54 -3.47 -26.57
CA LEU A 64 7.24 -3.97 -26.14
C LEU A 64 6.31 -2.82 -25.74
N ASP A 65 5.03 -3.05 -25.84
CA ASP A 65 4.00 -2.11 -25.37
C ASP A 65 3.80 -2.25 -23.85
N PHE A 66 4.88 -2.01 -23.11
CA PHE A 66 5.00 -2.21 -21.67
C PHE A 66 5.63 -0.99 -21.00
N SER A 67 5.20 -0.72 -19.80
CA SER A 67 5.68 0.38 -19.00
C SER A 67 5.71 0.02 -17.50
N LEU A 68 6.80 0.40 -16.83
CA LEU A 68 6.97 0.26 -15.39
C LEU A 68 6.99 1.65 -14.75
N HIS A 69 6.00 1.95 -13.93
CA HIS A 69 5.86 3.22 -13.22
C HIS A 69 6.56 3.15 -11.86
N ARG A 70 7.33 4.19 -11.53
CA ARG A 70 7.92 4.38 -10.20
C ARG A 70 7.16 5.47 -9.45
N PHE A 71 6.80 5.21 -8.19
CA PHE A 71 6.06 6.15 -7.34
C PHE A 71 7.00 6.97 -6.45
N SER A 72 6.54 8.18 -6.08
CA SER A 72 7.26 9.08 -5.17
C SER A 72 7.30 8.57 -3.73
N LYS A 73 6.31 7.78 -3.33
CA LYS A 73 6.15 7.19 -2.00
C LYS A 73 5.73 5.73 -2.11
N LEU A 74 6.11 4.93 -1.11
CA LEU A 74 5.61 3.56 -0.97
C LEU A 74 4.10 3.57 -0.77
N ILE A 75 3.39 2.73 -1.50
CA ILE A 75 1.93 2.59 -1.42
C ILE A 75 1.57 1.84 -0.13
N THR A 76 0.74 2.43 0.72
CA THR A 76 0.34 1.84 2.00
C THR A 76 -1.05 1.21 1.97
N GLU A 77 -1.95 1.66 1.09
CA GLU A 77 -3.34 1.22 1.03
C GLU A 77 -3.54 -0.08 0.25
N ALA A 78 -2.52 -0.57 -0.43
CA ALA A 78 -2.63 -1.72 -1.31
C ALA A 78 -1.50 -2.73 -1.08
N ALA A 79 -1.84 -4.00 -1.24
CA ALA A 79 -0.85 -5.07 -1.35
C ALA A 79 -0.45 -5.26 -2.82
N PRO A 80 0.84 -5.39 -3.14
CA PRO A 80 1.28 -5.75 -4.48
C PRO A 80 0.69 -7.07 -4.94
N ALA A 81 0.43 -7.20 -6.23
CA ALA A 81 0.03 -8.47 -6.81
C ALA A 81 1.18 -9.49 -6.71
N ASP A 82 0.85 -10.73 -6.37
CA ASP A 82 1.81 -11.83 -6.46
C ASP A 82 2.23 -12.03 -7.91
N ILE A 83 3.52 -12.29 -8.15
CA ILE A 83 4.07 -12.53 -9.47
C ILE A 83 4.93 -13.78 -9.41
N ASN A 84 4.44 -14.84 -9.97
CA ASN A 84 5.18 -16.08 -10.20
C ASN A 84 5.23 -16.45 -11.68
N ILE A 85 4.69 -15.59 -12.56
CA ILE A 85 4.60 -15.78 -13.99
C ILE A 85 5.29 -14.63 -14.69
N PHE A 86 6.54 -14.84 -15.09
CA PHE A 86 7.24 -13.89 -15.95
C PHE A 86 7.44 -14.52 -17.32
N GLY A 87 6.90 -13.88 -18.36
CA GLY A 87 7.13 -14.31 -19.75
C GLY A 87 6.68 -15.74 -20.08
N GLN A 88 5.97 -16.42 -19.19
CA GLN A 88 5.62 -17.82 -19.32
C GLN A 88 4.18 -18.09 -18.85
N LEU A 89 3.40 -18.71 -19.71
CA LEU A 89 2.24 -19.52 -19.36
C LEU A 89 2.45 -20.90 -19.97
N SER A 90 3.64 -21.49 -19.79
CA SER A 90 4.09 -22.65 -20.53
C SER A 90 3.38 -23.93 -20.11
N ASP A 91 2.82 -24.01 -18.93
CA ASP A 91 2.01 -25.13 -18.49
C ASP A 91 0.58 -24.67 -18.20
N SER A 92 -0.27 -24.76 -19.22
CA SER A 92 -1.67 -24.38 -19.10
C SER A 92 -2.46 -25.29 -18.15
N SER A 93 -1.91 -26.45 -17.73
CA SER A 93 -2.55 -27.33 -16.76
C SER A 93 -2.43 -26.83 -15.31
N GLN A 94 -1.39 -26.08 -15.02
CA GLN A 94 -1.17 -25.47 -13.70
C GLN A 94 -2.11 -24.29 -13.45
N TYR A 95 -2.35 -23.48 -14.49
CA TYR A 95 -3.21 -22.31 -14.39
C TYR A 95 -4.63 -22.64 -14.83
N THR A 96 -5.53 -22.76 -13.88
CA THR A 96 -6.87 -23.31 -14.09
C THR A 96 -7.99 -22.29 -14.22
N ALA A 97 -7.72 -21.03 -13.85
CA ALA A 97 -8.66 -19.93 -14.01
C ALA A 97 -7.94 -18.62 -14.35
N PHE A 98 -8.64 -17.79 -15.13
CA PHE A 98 -8.12 -16.50 -15.57
C PHE A 98 -9.19 -15.43 -15.33
N TYR A 99 -8.76 -14.29 -14.80
CA TYR A 99 -9.63 -13.18 -14.48
C TYR A 99 -9.01 -11.87 -14.93
N ARG A 100 -9.76 -11.09 -15.71
CA ARG A 100 -9.37 -9.74 -16.07
C ARG A 100 -10.11 -8.71 -15.20
N ALA A 101 -9.48 -7.58 -14.92
CA ALA A 101 -10.13 -6.42 -14.34
C ALA A 101 -9.80 -5.17 -15.17
N GLY A 102 -10.63 -4.14 -15.07
CA GLY A 102 -10.40 -2.86 -15.73
C GLY A 102 -11.51 -1.87 -15.38
N ALA A 103 -11.30 -0.61 -15.73
CA ALA A 103 -12.24 0.47 -15.50
C ALA A 103 -12.52 1.28 -16.79
N GLY A 104 -12.35 0.64 -17.94
CA GLY A 104 -12.69 1.21 -19.24
C GLY A 104 -14.20 1.32 -19.46
N THR A 105 -14.59 1.59 -20.69
CA THR A 105 -16.02 1.71 -21.06
C THR A 105 -16.75 0.41 -20.77
N GLN A 106 -17.89 0.50 -20.12
CA GLN A 106 -18.63 -0.66 -19.64
C GLN A 106 -19.97 -0.81 -20.34
N TYR A 107 -20.30 -2.05 -20.68
CA TYR A 107 -21.56 -2.41 -21.29
C TYR A 107 -22.17 -3.65 -20.64
N ILE A 108 -23.49 -3.68 -20.54
CA ILE A 108 -24.25 -4.91 -20.36
C ILE A 108 -24.59 -5.43 -21.74
N LYS A 109 -24.21 -6.67 -22.04
CA LYS A 109 -24.61 -7.36 -23.25
C LYS A 109 -25.69 -8.39 -22.94
N GLU A 110 -26.85 -8.24 -23.55
CA GLU A 110 -27.95 -9.21 -23.48
C GLU A 110 -27.72 -10.40 -24.42
N ARG A 111 -28.39 -11.52 -24.18
CA ARG A 111 -28.36 -12.69 -25.09
C ARG A 111 -28.82 -12.38 -26.51
N SER A 112 -29.71 -11.42 -26.64
CA SER A 112 -30.15 -10.88 -27.93
C SER A 112 -29.06 -10.20 -28.74
N GLY A 113 -27.87 -9.97 -28.13
CA GLY A 113 -26.79 -9.19 -28.71
C GLY A 113 -26.88 -7.69 -28.45
N LYS A 114 -27.97 -7.21 -27.88
CA LYS A 114 -28.14 -5.82 -27.50
C LYS A 114 -27.10 -5.43 -26.44
N GLN A 115 -26.48 -4.26 -26.63
CA GLN A 115 -25.53 -3.68 -25.69
C GLN A 115 -26.10 -2.41 -25.09
N THR A 116 -26.01 -2.28 -23.77
CA THR A 116 -26.42 -1.09 -23.04
C THR A 116 -25.20 -0.54 -22.29
N HIS A 117 -24.82 0.70 -22.60
CA HIS A 117 -23.75 1.41 -21.91
C HIS A 117 -24.12 1.67 -20.45
N ILE A 118 -23.18 1.36 -19.54
CA ILE A 118 -23.29 1.68 -18.12
C ILE A 118 -22.51 2.98 -17.90
N PRO A 119 -23.17 4.07 -17.50
CA PRO A 119 -22.48 5.32 -17.21
C PRO A 119 -21.66 5.20 -15.92
N GLY A 120 -20.52 5.90 -15.88
CA GLY A 120 -19.62 5.92 -14.74
C GLY A 120 -18.34 5.11 -14.99
N THR A 121 -17.41 5.25 -14.08
CA THR A 121 -16.13 4.52 -14.10
C THR A 121 -16.04 3.67 -12.85
N PHE A 122 -16.07 2.37 -13.02
CA PHE A 122 -15.98 1.39 -11.93
C PHE A 122 -14.94 0.36 -12.30
N LEU A 123 -14.15 -0.08 -11.32
CA LEU A 123 -13.33 -1.26 -11.51
C LEU A 123 -14.26 -2.48 -11.57
N THR A 124 -14.27 -3.12 -12.73
CA THR A 124 -15.03 -4.35 -12.98
C THR A 124 -14.13 -5.41 -13.59
N GLY A 125 -14.61 -6.62 -13.61
CA GLY A 125 -13.87 -7.70 -14.23
C GLY A 125 -14.72 -8.94 -14.44
N GLY A 126 -14.05 -10.00 -14.79
CA GLY A 126 -14.65 -11.29 -15.00
C GLY A 126 -13.67 -12.31 -15.53
N THR A 127 -14.17 -13.54 -15.65
CA THR A 127 -13.39 -14.64 -16.18
C THR A 127 -13.19 -14.49 -17.67
N VAL A 128 -12.09 -15.04 -18.14
CA VAL A 128 -11.77 -15.22 -19.56
C VAL A 128 -11.37 -16.67 -19.80
N GLY A 129 -11.56 -17.15 -21.05
CA GLY A 129 -11.13 -18.48 -21.42
C GLY A 129 -9.60 -18.62 -21.36
N THR A 130 -9.13 -19.86 -21.26
CA THR A 130 -7.70 -20.14 -21.20
C THR A 130 -6.95 -19.44 -22.34
N PRO A 131 -6.03 -18.53 -22.05
CA PRO A 131 -5.26 -17.84 -23.08
C PRO A 131 -4.28 -18.79 -23.76
N TRP A 132 -3.96 -18.51 -25.01
CA TRP A 132 -2.87 -19.16 -25.73
C TRP A 132 -1.77 -18.16 -26.09
N TYR A 133 -0.56 -18.66 -26.20
CA TYR A 133 0.57 -17.84 -26.63
C TYR A 133 0.45 -17.51 -28.13
N SER A 134 0.49 -16.21 -28.44
CA SER A 134 0.33 -15.69 -29.80
C SER A 134 1.63 -15.13 -30.40
N GLY A 135 2.76 -15.28 -29.72
CA GLY A 135 4.08 -14.76 -30.10
C GLY A 135 4.38 -13.39 -29.50
N ASN A 136 5.65 -12.98 -29.50
CA ASN A 136 6.12 -11.67 -29.04
C ASN A 136 5.67 -11.30 -27.60
N ASN A 137 5.73 -12.26 -26.69
CA ASN A 137 5.24 -12.12 -25.30
C ASN A 137 3.73 -11.86 -25.20
N LEU A 138 2.98 -12.08 -26.26
CA LEU A 138 1.53 -11.90 -26.27
C LEU A 138 0.80 -13.20 -25.98
N ILE A 139 -0.24 -13.09 -25.17
CA ILE A 139 -1.24 -14.12 -24.99
C ILE A 139 -2.61 -13.57 -25.34
N SER A 140 -3.46 -14.44 -25.86
CA SER A 140 -4.79 -14.07 -26.33
C SER A 140 -5.84 -15.04 -25.81
N SER A 141 -7.02 -14.55 -25.50
CA SER A 141 -8.18 -15.42 -25.25
C SER A 141 -8.95 -15.68 -26.53
N SER A 142 -9.66 -16.80 -26.57
CA SER A 142 -10.58 -17.10 -27.67
C SER A 142 -11.61 -16.00 -27.88
N PRO A 143 -11.87 -15.64 -29.13
CA PRO A 143 -13.08 -14.91 -29.43
C PRO A 143 -14.28 -15.79 -29.08
N GLY A 144 -15.24 -15.25 -28.40
CA GLY A 144 -16.41 -16.04 -28.03
C GLY A 144 -17.53 -15.19 -27.48
N ASP A 145 -18.67 -15.78 -27.41
CA ASP A 145 -19.81 -15.18 -26.72
C ASP A 145 -19.52 -15.13 -25.21
N THR A 146 -19.86 -14.03 -24.56
CA THR A 146 -19.82 -13.89 -23.09
C THR A 146 -20.67 -14.95 -22.38
N TYR A 147 -21.57 -15.61 -23.09
CA TYR A 147 -22.36 -16.71 -22.57
C TYR A 147 -21.76 -18.10 -22.84
N ASN A 148 -20.61 -18.15 -23.50
CA ASN A 148 -19.92 -19.43 -23.74
C ASN A 148 -19.23 -19.89 -22.44
N LYS A 149 -19.54 -21.10 -22.00
CA LYS A 149 -18.95 -21.72 -20.80
C LYS A 149 -17.42 -21.79 -20.85
N SER A 150 -16.83 -21.84 -22.05
CA SER A 150 -15.37 -21.83 -22.21
C SER A 150 -14.70 -20.55 -21.72
N GLN A 151 -15.46 -19.47 -21.54
CA GLN A 151 -14.97 -18.20 -20.97
C GLN A 151 -15.06 -18.16 -19.44
N GLY A 152 -15.51 -19.24 -18.82
CA GLY A 152 -15.74 -19.31 -17.38
C GLY A 152 -17.07 -18.72 -16.92
N PRO A 153 -17.35 -18.77 -15.60
CA PRO A 153 -18.68 -18.47 -15.06
C PRO A 153 -19.04 -16.98 -15.07
N LEU A 154 -18.06 -16.09 -15.12
CA LEU A 154 -18.22 -14.63 -15.07
C LEU A 154 -17.65 -13.97 -16.32
N ALA A 155 -17.88 -14.55 -17.49
CA ALA A 155 -17.25 -14.13 -18.74
C ALA A 155 -17.28 -12.62 -19.00
N SER A 156 -16.14 -12.07 -19.36
CA SER A 156 -15.92 -10.65 -19.54
C SER A 156 -14.92 -10.37 -20.68
N TYR A 157 -15.07 -9.24 -21.32
CA TYR A 157 -14.16 -8.75 -22.34
C TYR A 157 -13.65 -7.36 -22.01
N GLY A 158 -12.41 -7.07 -22.41
CA GLY A 158 -11.86 -5.73 -22.37
C GLY A 158 -12.57 -4.79 -23.33
N GLN A 159 -12.59 -3.53 -22.98
CA GLN A 159 -13.13 -2.44 -23.81
C GLN A 159 -12.13 -1.29 -23.87
N MET A 160 -12.46 -0.28 -24.67
CA MET A 160 -11.66 0.94 -24.73
C MET A 160 -11.48 1.53 -23.34
N GLY A 161 -10.24 1.85 -22.96
CA GLY A 161 -9.87 2.33 -21.63
C GLY A 161 -9.39 1.25 -20.66
N ASP A 162 -9.44 -0.04 -21.06
CA ASP A 162 -8.87 -1.14 -20.26
C ASP A 162 -7.37 -1.36 -20.54
N SER A 163 -6.74 -0.59 -21.42
CA SER A 163 -5.31 -0.68 -21.69
C SER A 163 -4.49 -0.55 -20.41
N GLY A 164 -3.53 -1.46 -20.21
CA GLY A 164 -2.71 -1.54 -19.00
C GLY A 164 -3.34 -2.26 -17.81
N SER A 165 -4.63 -2.61 -17.88
CA SER A 165 -5.33 -3.34 -16.83
C SER A 165 -4.83 -4.79 -16.71
N PRO A 166 -4.97 -5.43 -15.52
CA PRO A 166 -4.36 -6.73 -15.26
C PRO A 166 -5.13 -7.91 -15.83
N LEU A 167 -4.37 -8.95 -16.18
CA LEU A 167 -4.83 -10.32 -16.22
C LEU A 167 -4.24 -11.08 -15.04
N PHE A 168 -5.09 -11.68 -14.22
CA PHE A 168 -4.70 -12.62 -13.16
C PHE A 168 -4.89 -14.05 -13.62
N ALA A 169 -3.96 -14.92 -13.24
CA ALA A 169 -4.03 -16.37 -13.44
C ALA A 169 -4.01 -17.07 -12.08
N TYR A 170 -4.90 -18.03 -11.89
CA TYR A 170 -4.94 -18.86 -10.69
C TYR A 170 -4.05 -20.08 -10.86
N ASP A 171 -3.02 -20.16 -10.05
CA ASP A 171 -2.11 -21.29 -9.95
C ASP A 171 -2.70 -22.32 -9.00
N SER A 172 -3.10 -23.48 -9.52
CA SER A 172 -3.69 -24.57 -8.74
C SER A 172 -2.70 -25.32 -7.83
N LEU A 173 -1.39 -25.18 -8.08
CA LEU A 173 -0.36 -25.81 -7.25
C LEU A 173 -0.06 -24.98 -6.00
N SER A 174 0.06 -23.68 -6.15
CA SER A 174 0.27 -22.76 -5.02
C SER A 174 -1.02 -22.25 -4.38
N GLU A 175 -2.16 -22.53 -5.00
CA GLU A 175 -3.49 -22.05 -4.59
C GLU A 175 -3.58 -20.52 -4.52
N LYS A 176 -2.90 -19.82 -5.42
CA LYS A 176 -2.80 -18.36 -5.44
C LYS A 176 -3.11 -17.76 -6.80
N TRP A 177 -3.66 -16.57 -6.75
CA TRP A 177 -3.72 -15.70 -7.93
C TRP A 177 -2.41 -14.97 -8.13
N SER A 178 -1.96 -14.89 -9.37
CA SER A 178 -0.76 -14.15 -9.76
C SER A 178 -1.05 -13.24 -10.94
N LEU A 179 -0.39 -12.10 -10.97
CA LEU A 179 -0.44 -11.20 -12.11
C LEU A 179 0.31 -11.85 -13.29
N ALA A 180 -0.41 -12.10 -14.37
CA ALA A 180 0.12 -12.75 -15.57
C ALA A 180 0.49 -11.76 -16.68
N GLY A 181 -0.21 -10.65 -16.78
CA GLY A 181 0.04 -9.70 -17.85
C GLY A 181 -0.80 -8.44 -17.77
N VAL A 182 -0.56 -7.56 -18.73
CA VAL A 182 -1.27 -6.28 -18.88
C VAL A 182 -2.05 -6.25 -20.19
N THR A 183 -3.26 -5.74 -20.16
CA THR A 183 -4.14 -5.62 -21.31
C THR A 183 -3.56 -4.64 -22.32
N LEU A 184 -3.43 -5.07 -23.57
CA LEU A 184 -3.00 -4.20 -24.66
C LEU A 184 -4.18 -3.64 -25.43
N HIS A 185 -4.94 -4.51 -26.05
CA HIS A 185 -6.05 -4.09 -26.89
C HIS A 185 -7.00 -5.25 -27.15
N ASN A 186 -8.13 -4.88 -27.65
CA ASN A 186 -9.17 -5.77 -28.06
C ASN A 186 -9.27 -5.71 -29.59
N TYR A 187 -8.88 -6.76 -30.28
CA TYR A 187 -9.09 -6.86 -31.73
C TYR A 187 -10.33 -7.66 -32.06
N GLY A 188 -11.23 -7.08 -32.85
CA GLY A 188 -12.24 -7.91 -33.43
C GLY A 188 -13.15 -7.20 -34.39
N VAL A 189 -13.03 -7.47 -35.65
CA VAL A 189 -14.05 -7.19 -36.67
C VAL A 189 -15.24 -8.16 -36.51
N ASN A 190 -15.02 -9.36 -35.98
CA ASN A 190 -16.04 -10.40 -35.84
C ASN A 190 -15.92 -11.26 -34.56
N GLY A 191 -15.27 -10.77 -33.52
CA GLY A 191 -15.17 -11.50 -32.26
C GLY A 191 -14.36 -10.77 -31.23
N TYR A 192 -14.86 -10.77 -30.03
CA TYR A 192 -14.20 -10.14 -28.90
C TYR A 192 -13.00 -11.00 -28.49
N ARG A 193 -11.80 -10.49 -28.74
CA ARG A 193 -10.55 -11.13 -28.41
C ARG A 193 -9.74 -10.23 -27.51
N ASN A 194 -9.46 -10.68 -26.31
CA ASN A 194 -8.55 -9.98 -25.42
C ASN A 194 -7.10 -10.34 -25.74
N ASN A 195 -6.21 -9.36 -25.67
CA ASN A 195 -4.78 -9.58 -25.82
C ASN A 195 -4.06 -8.94 -24.62
N TRP A 196 -3.16 -9.71 -24.05
CA TRP A 196 -2.34 -9.27 -22.94
C TRP A 196 -0.87 -9.46 -23.27
N LEU A 197 -0.05 -8.57 -22.76
CA LEU A 197 1.40 -8.73 -22.76
C LEU A 197 1.82 -9.41 -21.46
N LEU A 198 2.55 -10.51 -21.59
CA LEU A 198 3.22 -11.15 -20.45
C LEU A 198 4.29 -10.21 -19.89
N LEU A 199 4.49 -10.27 -18.57
CA LEU A 199 5.43 -9.37 -17.89
C LEU A 199 6.87 -9.65 -18.34
N PRO A 200 7.61 -8.66 -18.84
CA PRO A 200 9.01 -8.81 -19.26
C PRO A 200 9.95 -8.78 -18.03
N GLU A 201 10.25 -9.95 -17.47
CA GLU A 201 11.01 -10.10 -16.22
C GLU A 201 12.34 -9.35 -16.21
N ASP A 202 13.18 -9.60 -17.23
CA ASP A 202 14.52 -9.00 -17.28
C ASP A 202 14.47 -7.47 -17.30
N TYR A 203 13.51 -6.91 -18.04
CA TYR A 203 13.32 -5.47 -18.09
C TYR A 203 12.90 -4.88 -16.73
N ILE A 204 11.92 -5.51 -16.09
CA ILE A 204 11.42 -5.10 -14.77
C ILE A 204 12.55 -5.15 -13.76
N ARG A 205 13.26 -6.28 -13.69
CA ARG A 205 14.38 -6.48 -12.78
C ARG A 205 15.50 -5.46 -12.99
N ASN A 206 15.89 -5.22 -14.24
CA ASN A 206 16.95 -4.28 -14.57
C ASN A 206 16.61 -2.85 -14.15
N ILE A 207 15.37 -2.40 -14.34
CA ILE A 207 14.92 -1.08 -13.90
C ILE A 207 14.94 -0.97 -12.38
N ILE A 208 14.38 -1.94 -11.66
CA ILE A 208 14.34 -1.91 -10.20
C ILE A 208 15.74 -1.96 -9.61
N VAL A 209 16.62 -2.82 -10.14
CA VAL A 209 18.03 -2.90 -9.68
C VAL A 209 18.77 -1.58 -9.94
N ALA A 210 18.54 -0.95 -11.08
CA ALA A 210 19.15 0.35 -11.40
C ALA A 210 18.68 1.51 -10.49
N ASP A 211 17.54 1.35 -9.82
CA ASP A 211 17.04 2.31 -8.85
C ASP A 211 17.59 2.11 -7.44
N PHE A 212 18.42 1.09 -7.21
CA PHE A 212 19.16 0.91 -5.97
C PHE A 212 20.58 1.45 -6.08
N ASP A 213 21.02 2.11 -5.02
CA ASP A 213 22.45 2.34 -4.77
C ASP A 213 23.11 1.04 -4.26
N PRO A 214 24.44 0.98 -4.09
CA PRO A 214 25.06 -0.20 -3.54
C PRO A 214 24.44 -0.66 -2.21
N ILE A 215 24.39 -1.97 -2.01
CA ILE A 215 23.92 -2.57 -0.76
C ILE A 215 24.81 -2.09 0.38
N ILE A 216 24.19 -1.57 1.44
CA ILE A 216 24.88 -1.09 2.63
C ILE A 216 24.95 -2.25 3.63
N SER A 217 26.17 -2.64 3.99
CA SER A 217 26.42 -3.72 4.96
C SER A 217 27.17 -3.18 6.17
N PHE A 218 26.54 -3.31 7.35
CA PHE A 218 27.18 -2.92 8.61
C PHE A 218 28.26 -3.93 9.00
N ASN A 219 29.48 -3.43 9.29
CA ASN A 219 30.55 -4.25 9.82
C ASN A 219 30.41 -4.36 11.34
N LYS A 220 29.85 -5.47 11.81
CA LYS A 220 29.65 -5.75 13.25
C LYS A 220 30.93 -5.90 14.07
N ASN A 221 32.08 -6.07 13.41
CA ASN A 221 33.39 -6.17 14.08
C ASN A 221 34.01 -4.79 14.33
N SER A 222 33.47 -3.74 13.73
CA SER A 222 33.88 -2.37 13.99
C SER A 222 33.31 -1.88 15.32
N LYS A 223 34.04 -0.98 15.98
CA LYS A 223 33.54 -0.22 17.14
C LYS A 223 32.86 1.08 16.73
N GLU A 224 32.99 1.46 15.45
CA GLU A 224 32.44 2.69 14.91
C GLU A 224 31.00 2.50 14.43
N HIS A 225 30.17 3.51 14.65
CA HIS A 225 28.86 3.60 14.02
C HIS A 225 29.03 4.08 12.58
N MET A 226 28.04 3.79 11.73
CA MET A 226 27.95 4.43 10.43
C MET A 226 27.62 5.91 10.60
N SER A 227 28.24 6.76 9.80
CA SER A 227 27.93 8.18 9.69
C SER A 227 27.29 8.45 8.34
N TRP A 228 26.12 9.09 8.33
CA TRP A 228 25.41 9.45 7.11
C TRP A 228 25.44 10.96 6.91
N THR A 229 26.18 11.40 5.90
CA THR A 229 26.29 12.81 5.46
C THR A 229 25.58 13.02 4.14
N TYR A 230 25.14 14.26 3.85
CA TYR A 230 24.41 14.59 2.63
C TYR A 230 24.72 16.00 2.16
N ASP A 231 25.08 16.14 0.88
CA ASP A 231 25.23 17.41 0.19
C ASP A 231 24.00 17.70 -0.66
N ALA A 232 23.10 18.54 -0.17
CA ALA A 232 21.85 18.86 -0.83
C ALA A 232 22.04 19.57 -2.18
N ALA A 233 23.12 20.32 -2.36
CA ALA A 233 23.41 21.00 -3.61
C ALA A 233 23.78 20.03 -4.74
N LYS A 234 24.38 18.91 -4.39
CA LYS A 234 24.76 17.86 -5.33
C LYS A 234 23.75 16.70 -5.37
N GLY A 235 22.83 16.62 -4.43
CA GLY A 235 21.92 15.49 -4.28
C GLY A 235 22.65 14.17 -3.97
N VAL A 236 23.79 14.23 -3.28
CA VAL A 236 24.65 13.07 -3.00
C VAL A 236 24.95 12.98 -1.52
N GLY A 237 24.80 11.80 -0.96
CA GLY A 237 25.17 11.48 0.41
C GLY A 237 26.21 10.37 0.48
N ARG A 238 26.77 10.21 1.67
CA ARG A 238 27.72 9.15 1.99
C ARG A 238 27.37 8.52 3.31
N ILE A 239 27.32 7.19 3.31
CA ILE A 239 27.23 6.38 4.54
C ILE A 239 28.60 5.73 4.71
N GLN A 240 29.28 6.04 5.80
CA GLN A 240 30.66 5.61 6.04
C GLN A 240 30.79 4.91 7.38
N GLN A 241 31.56 3.82 7.39
CA GLN A 241 32.01 3.11 8.59
C GLN A 241 33.47 2.68 8.38
N ASP A 242 34.37 3.10 9.25
CA ASP A 242 35.81 2.92 9.08
C ASP A 242 36.25 3.41 7.68
N ASP A 243 36.96 2.55 6.93
CA ASP A 243 37.39 2.85 5.55
C ASP A 243 36.33 2.52 4.49
N GLN A 244 35.19 1.94 4.89
CA GLN A 244 34.11 1.58 3.98
C GLN A 244 33.17 2.76 3.76
N GLN A 245 32.90 3.08 2.49
CA GLN A 245 32.05 4.18 2.10
C GLN A 245 31.03 3.73 1.05
N PHE A 246 29.77 4.08 1.28
CA PHE A 246 28.66 3.89 0.36
C PHE A 246 28.16 5.25 -0.11
N VAL A 247 28.16 5.48 -1.41
CA VAL A 247 27.60 6.69 -2.02
C VAL A 247 26.12 6.47 -2.29
N MET A 248 25.27 7.40 -1.84
CA MET A 248 23.83 7.39 -2.12
C MET A 248 23.43 8.62 -2.93
N HIS A 249 22.41 8.48 -3.75
CA HIS A 249 21.87 9.55 -4.56
C HIS A 249 20.46 9.90 -4.06
N GLY A 250 20.24 11.20 -3.86
CA GLY A 250 18.99 11.77 -3.43
C GLY A 250 18.36 12.67 -4.48
N ASN A 251 17.40 13.47 -4.05
CA ASN A 251 16.76 14.48 -4.90
C ASN A 251 17.80 15.48 -5.41
N LEU A 252 17.75 15.77 -6.70
CA LEU A 252 18.57 16.79 -7.33
C LEU A 252 17.67 17.79 -8.09
N ASN A 253 17.69 19.05 -7.69
CA ASN A 253 16.95 20.13 -8.33
C ASN A 253 15.44 19.84 -8.51
N GLY A 254 14.82 19.21 -7.51
CA GLY A 254 13.40 18.85 -7.56
C GLY A 254 13.09 17.55 -8.31
N ASN A 255 14.10 16.89 -8.89
CA ASN A 255 13.92 15.60 -9.54
C ASN A 255 13.88 14.46 -8.51
N LEU A 256 12.67 14.08 -8.08
CA LEU A 256 12.47 13.02 -7.11
C LEU A 256 13.00 11.68 -7.61
N ASN A 257 12.94 11.42 -8.93
CA ASN A 257 13.43 10.16 -9.50
C ASN A 257 14.97 10.02 -9.46
N ALA A 258 15.71 11.09 -9.21
CA ALA A 258 17.16 11.01 -9.00
C ALA A 258 17.52 10.26 -7.72
N GLY A 259 16.63 10.28 -6.72
CA GLY A 259 16.82 9.56 -5.46
C GLY A 259 16.78 8.05 -5.65
N LYS A 260 17.76 7.36 -5.05
CA LYS A 260 17.91 5.91 -5.14
C LYS A 260 17.40 5.22 -3.89
N ASN A 261 16.93 3.98 -4.06
CA ASN A 261 16.55 3.12 -2.96
C ASN A 261 17.80 2.57 -2.28
N LEU A 262 17.78 2.41 -0.96
CA LEU A 262 18.88 1.83 -0.21
C LEU A 262 18.46 0.52 0.42
N TYR A 263 19.36 -0.46 0.41
CA TYR A 263 19.16 -1.77 1.02
C TYR A 263 20.18 -2.01 2.12
N PHE A 264 19.72 -2.23 3.35
CA PHE A 264 20.54 -2.36 4.53
C PHE A 264 20.60 -3.80 5.02
N THR A 265 21.84 -4.30 5.21
CA THR A 265 22.15 -5.62 5.75
C THR A 265 23.21 -5.54 6.85
N GLY A 266 23.54 -6.66 7.47
CA GLY A 266 24.52 -6.73 8.55
C GLY A 266 23.90 -6.37 9.90
N ALA A 267 23.51 -7.38 10.65
CA ALA A 267 22.72 -7.28 11.87
C ALA A 267 23.24 -6.26 12.89
N ASN A 268 22.31 -5.55 13.52
CA ASN A 268 22.52 -4.54 14.55
C ASN A 268 23.32 -3.30 14.09
N GLY A 269 23.15 -2.91 12.83
CA GLY A 269 23.74 -1.69 12.31
C GLY A 269 23.28 -0.44 13.06
N ILE A 270 24.20 0.51 13.29
CA ILE A 270 23.91 1.78 13.91
C ILE A 270 24.38 2.90 12.98
N ILE A 271 23.45 3.79 12.63
CA ILE A 271 23.67 4.92 11.73
C ILE A 271 23.36 6.22 12.47
N ASP A 272 24.28 7.18 12.41
CA ASP A 272 24.06 8.55 12.87
C ASP A 272 23.90 9.47 11.66
N LEU A 273 22.69 10.00 11.49
CA LEU A 273 22.35 10.95 10.43
C LEU A 273 22.88 12.34 10.80
N LYS A 274 23.85 12.84 10.02
CA LYS A 274 24.55 14.10 10.28
C LYS A 274 23.95 15.31 9.59
N ASP A 275 23.28 15.10 8.47
CA ASP A 275 22.67 16.16 7.66
C ASP A 275 21.21 15.86 7.34
N ASN A 276 20.45 16.89 6.99
CA ASN A 276 19.11 16.69 6.44
C ASN A 276 19.23 15.98 5.07
N VAL A 277 18.61 14.82 4.95
CA VAL A 277 18.63 14.01 3.73
C VAL A 277 17.33 14.17 2.99
N ASN A 278 17.40 14.55 1.72
CA ASN A 278 16.28 14.46 0.78
C ASN A 278 16.56 13.36 -0.24
N GLN A 279 16.00 12.19 -0.02
CA GLN A 279 16.21 11.02 -0.88
C GLN A 279 15.21 10.96 -2.06
N GLY A 280 14.36 11.96 -2.22
CA GLY A 280 13.37 11.99 -3.31
C GLY A 280 12.40 10.81 -3.24
N ALA A 281 12.28 10.06 -4.33
CA ALA A 281 11.46 8.85 -4.36
C ALA A 281 12.18 7.61 -3.82
N GLY A 282 13.47 7.72 -3.48
CA GLY A 282 14.22 6.62 -2.88
C GLY A 282 13.65 6.20 -1.54
N TYR A 283 13.51 4.90 -1.32
CA TYR A 283 13.08 4.32 -0.06
C TYR A 283 14.24 3.55 0.61
N LEU A 284 14.07 3.28 1.89
CA LEU A 284 14.99 2.47 2.69
C LEU A 284 14.37 1.10 2.89
N GLN A 285 15.11 0.04 2.59
CA GLN A 285 14.72 -1.33 2.90
C GLN A 285 15.71 -1.96 3.87
N PHE A 286 15.22 -2.41 5.01
CA PHE A 286 16.00 -3.06 6.04
C PHE A 286 15.75 -4.56 6.04
N ALA A 287 16.78 -5.33 5.73
CA ALA A 287 16.77 -6.79 5.79
C ALA A 287 17.21 -7.33 7.15
N ASP A 288 17.92 -6.50 7.92
CA ASP A 288 18.41 -6.82 9.26
C ASP A 288 18.09 -5.70 10.25
N ASP A 289 18.22 -5.97 11.53
CA ASP A 289 18.00 -5.02 12.60
C ASP A 289 18.96 -3.82 12.51
N TYR A 290 18.41 -2.62 12.65
CA TYR A 290 19.16 -1.37 12.59
C TYR A 290 18.67 -0.37 13.63
N THR A 291 19.56 0.55 13.99
CA THR A 291 19.22 1.77 14.74
C THR A 291 19.67 2.98 13.94
N VAL A 292 18.75 3.84 13.59
CA VAL A 292 19.02 5.12 12.90
C VAL A 292 18.77 6.25 13.86
N THR A 293 19.78 7.04 14.13
CA THR A 293 19.75 8.16 15.09
C THR A 293 20.21 9.46 14.45
N THR A 294 20.13 10.55 15.19
CA THR A 294 20.74 11.82 14.84
C THR A 294 21.22 12.53 16.10
N SER A 295 22.45 13.02 16.05
CA SER A 295 23.04 13.80 17.16
C SER A 295 22.72 15.30 17.06
N ASN A 296 22.24 15.79 15.93
CA ASN A 296 22.00 17.21 15.62
C ASN A 296 20.59 17.52 15.12
N ALA A 297 19.62 16.63 15.37
CA ALA A 297 18.24 16.77 14.94
C ALA A 297 18.05 16.86 13.42
N SER A 298 18.90 16.20 12.64
CA SER A 298 18.73 16.06 11.19
C SER A 298 17.46 15.30 10.85
N SER A 299 16.86 15.62 9.69
CA SER A 299 15.66 15.01 9.16
C SER A 299 15.95 14.14 7.94
N TRP A 300 15.04 13.21 7.64
CA TRP A 300 15.05 12.41 6.43
C TRP A 300 13.74 12.54 5.68
N PHE A 301 13.82 12.80 4.38
CA PHE A 301 12.71 12.80 3.43
C PHE A 301 12.99 11.76 2.35
N GLY A 302 12.01 10.92 2.03
CA GLY A 302 12.16 9.90 0.99
C GLY A 302 10.87 9.14 0.72
N GLY A 303 10.98 8.07 -0.07
CA GLY A 303 9.85 7.25 -0.49
C GLY A 303 9.19 6.45 0.63
N GLY A 304 9.89 6.24 1.72
CA GLY A 304 9.39 5.48 2.88
C GLY A 304 10.36 4.41 3.35
N ILE A 305 9.89 3.57 4.26
CA ILE A 305 10.69 2.52 4.90
C ILE A 305 10.00 1.17 4.72
N ILE A 306 10.74 0.19 4.20
CA ILE A 306 10.36 -1.22 4.19
C ILE A 306 11.16 -1.91 5.31
N VAL A 307 10.47 -2.51 6.26
CA VAL A 307 11.09 -3.37 7.27
C VAL A 307 10.69 -4.81 6.97
N ASN A 308 11.67 -5.65 6.64
CA ASN A 308 11.43 -7.04 6.31
C ASN A 308 10.85 -7.82 7.50
N SER A 309 10.11 -8.88 7.23
CA SER A 309 9.55 -9.76 8.27
C SER A 309 10.66 -10.27 9.21
N GLY A 310 10.40 -10.27 10.51
CA GLY A 310 11.36 -10.68 11.53
C GLY A 310 12.42 -9.64 11.87
N THR A 311 12.45 -8.50 11.20
CA THR A 311 13.40 -7.40 11.40
C THR A 311 12.79 -6.30 12.28
N THR A 312 13.63 -5.69 13.12
CA THR A 312 13.28 -4.54 13.96
C THR A 312 14.23 -3.38 13.68
N VAL A 313 13.65 -2.23 13.36
CA VAL A 313 14.41 -0.98 13.14
C VAL A 313 13.99 0.05 14.19
N LYS A 314 14.99 0.62 14.90
CA LYS A 314 14.80 1.79 15.75
C LYS A 314 15.05 3.05 14.91
N TRP A 315 14.06 3.94 14.88
CA TRP A 315 14.08 5.14 14.06
C TRP A 315 13.95 6.38 14.95
N GLY A 316 15.06 7.04 15.18
CA GLY A 316 15.15 8.24 16.01
C GLY A 316 15.09 9.56 15.25
N ILE A 317 14.64 9.55 14.00
CA ILE A 317 14.62 10.72 13.13
C ILE A 317 13.21 11.32 13.08
N ASN A 318 13.09 12.58 13.45
CA ASN A 318 11.85 13.33 13.27
C ASN A 318 11.67 13.71 11.80
N GLY A 319 10.42 13.66 11.34
CA GLY A 319 10.02 14.11 10.01
C GLY A 319 9.86 15.63 9.93
N VAL A 320 9.51 16.09 8.77
CA VAL A 320 9.22 17.49 8.49
C VAL A 320 7.72 17.72 8.33
N SER A 321 7.27 18.92 8.67
CA SER A 321 5.87 19.32 8.50
C SER A 321 5.44 19.19 7.03
N GLY A 322 4.28 18.60 6.82
CA GLY A 322 3.71 18.39 5.48
C GLY A 322 4.21 17.14 4.75
N ASP A 323 5.09 16.35 5.37
CA ASP A 323 5.53 15.04 4.85
C ASP A 323 5.06 13.90 5.74
N ASP A 324 4.72 12.78 5.14
CA ASP A 324 4.36 11.55 5.84
C ASP A 324 5.44 10.48 5.65
N LEU A 325 5.84 9.84 6.73
CA LEU A 325 6.66 8.63 6.68
C LEU A 325 5.77 7.45 6.28
N HIS A 326 6.03 6.87 5.12
CA HIS A 326 5.34 5.67 4.66
C HIS A 326 6.08 4.42 5.11
N LYS A 327 5.42 3.58 5.89
CA LYS A 327 6.00 2.32 6.40
C LYS A 327 5.21 1.13 5.86
N VAL A 328 5.93 0.21 5.24
CA VAL A 328 5.42 -1.09 4.77
C VAL A 328 6.39 -2.22 5.15
N GLY A 329 6.08 -3.46 4.76
CA GLY A 329 6.81 -4.65 5.21
C GLY A 329 6.34 -5.13 6.59
N ASP A 330 6.41 -6.43 6.83
CA ASP A 330 5.82 -7.07 8.02
C ASP A 330 6.66 -6.94 9.30
N GLY A 331 7.83 -6.34 9.19
CA GLY A 331 8.70 -6.07 10.32
C GLY A 331 8.23 -4.91 11.21
N THR A 332 9.00 -4.64 12.25
CA THR A 332 8.70 -3.64 13.28
C THR A 332 9.57 -2.40 13.15
N LEU A 333 8.94 -1.22 13.16
CA LEU A 333 9.59 0.08 13.24
C LEU A 333 9.32 0.69 14.62
N ILE A 334 10.37 0.97 15.38
CA ILE A 334 10.27 1.61 16.71
C ILE A 334 10.64 3.08 16.56
N ILE A 335 9.69 3.96 16.81
CA ILE A 335 9.89 5.40 16.77
C ILE A 335 10.40 5.86 18.14
N ASN A 336 11.66 6.24 18.20
CA ASN A 336 12.34 6.60 19.46
C ASN A 336 13.11 7.92 19.39
N GLY A 337 12.67 8.84 18.57
CA GLY A 337 13.18 10.21 18.50
C GLY A 337 12.92 11.01 19.77
N THR A 338 13.15 12.31 19.70
CA THR A 338 13.04 13.21 20.87
C THR A 338 12.22 14.44 20.51
N GLY A 339 11.31 14.81 21.40
CA GLY A 339 10.44 15.97 21.24
C GLY A 339 9.29 15.70 20.26
N LYS A 340 8.62 16.78 19.87
CA LYS A 340 7.53 16.74 18.91
C LYS A 340 8.05 16.42 17.50
N ASN A 341 7.47 15.43 16.87
CA ASN A 341 7.66 15.15 15.46
C ASN A 341 6.57 15.83 14.63
N GLU A 342 6.96 16.76 13.77
CA GLU A 342 6.03 17.51 12.91
C GLU A 342 5.58 16.73 11.67
N GLY A 343 6.24 15.62 11.35
CA GLY A 343 5.86 14.73 10.26
C GLY A 343 4.68 13.84 10.60
N GLY A 344 4.01 13.32 9.58
CA GLY A 344 2.96 12.32 9.71
C GLY A 344 3.48 10.89 9.52
N LEU A 345 2.61 9.92 9.78
CA LEU A 345 2.83 8.48 9.52
C LEU A 345 1.70 7.92 8.67
N LYS A 346 2.07 7.16 7.64
CA LYS A 346 1.18 6.22 6.95
C LYS A 346 1.76 4.83 7.05
N ILE A 347 1.02 3.92 7.66
CA ILE A 347 1.42 2.52 7.78
C ILE A 347 0.52 1.63 6.94
N GLY A 348 1.11 0.74 6.13
CA GLY A 348 0.42 -0.21 5.26
C GLY A 348 0.62 -1.67 5.64
N ALA A 349 1.67 -1.99 6.42
CA ALA A 349 1.93 -3.36 6.89
C ALA A 349 2.86 -3.35 8.11
N GLY A 350 2.81 -4.44 8.87
CA GLY A 350 3.65 -4.67 10.04
C GLY A 350 3.30 -3.79 11.23
N THR A 351 4.28 -3.53 12.08
CA THR A 351 4.08 -2.84 13.36
C THR A 351 4.93 -1.58 13.45
N VAL A 352 4.34 -0.51 13.97
CA VAL A 352 5.05 0.70 14.42
C VAL A 352 4.81 0.87 15.91
N ILE A 353 5.89 0.92 16.69
CA ILE A 353 5.85 1.14 18.13
C ILE A 353 6.29 2.57 18.43
N LEU A 354 5.48 3.31 19.18
CA LEU A 354 5.73 4.70 19.49
C LEU A 354 6.38 4.83 20.88
N GLU A 355 7.66 5.18 20.91
CA GLU A 355 8.50 5.37 22.08
C GLU A 355 9.20 6.73 22.06
N GLN A 356 8.56 7.74 21.47
CA GLN A 356 9.12 9.09 21.37
C GLN A 356 9.44 9.66 22.75
N LYS A 357 10.63 10.20 22.91
CA LYS A 357 11.11 10.77 24.17
C LYS A 357 10.64 12.21 24.31
N ALA A 358 10.18 12.59 25.48
CA ALA A 358 9.76 13.97 25.74
C ALA A 358 10.91 14.97 25.69
N LYS A 359 10.65 16.10 25.05
CA LYS A 359 11.47 17.31 25.14
C LYS A 359 10.50 18.49 25.30
N ASN A 360 10.72 19.34 26.28
CA ASN A 360 9.81 20.43 26.65
C ASN A 360 8.37 19.93 26.90
N ASN A 361 8.23 18.79 27.56
CA ASN A 361 6.96 18.11 27.85
C ASN A 361 6.15 17.64 26.63
N ASP A 362 6.75 17.57 25.45
CA ASP A 362 6.14 17.06 24.25
C ASP A 362 6.88 15.79 23.76
N SER A 363 6.13 14.70 23.58
CA SER A 363 6.58 13.40 23.08
C SER A 363 5.73 12.91 21.93
N THR A 364 5.07 13.82 21.21
CA THR A 364 4.23 13.48 20.05
C THR A 364 5.07 12.82 18.97
N ALA A 365 4.83 11.54 18.74
CA ALA A 365 5.62 10.73 17.82
C ALA A 365 5.36 11.06 16.35
N PHE A 366 4.13 11.50 16.03
CA PHE A 366 3.73 12.00 14.71
C PHE A 366 2.59 13.00 14.83
N SER A 367 2.57 13.99 13.96
CA SER A 367 1.51 15.00 13.88
C SER A 367 0.17 14.42 13.42
N SER A 368 0.21 13.36 12.63
CA SER A 368 -0.94 12.59 12.15
C SER A 368 -0.55 11.12 11.91
N ILE A 369 -1.52 10.22 11.99
CA ILE A 369 -1.32 8.79 11.74
C ILE A 369 -2.45 8.28 10.88
N ASN A 370 -2.12 7.59 9.78
CA ASN A 370 -3.07 6.83 8.96
C ASN A 370 -2.71 5.34 8.98
N ILE A 371 -3.67 4.50 9.35
CA ILE A 371 -3.51 3.05 9.50
C ILE A 371 -4.29 2.36 8.39
N SER A 372 -3.59 1.66 7.50
CA SER A 372 -4.17 1.01 6.31
C SER A 372 -3.66 -0.42 6.15
N GLY A 373 -4.22 -1.15 5.18
CA GLY A 373 -3.69 -2.45 4.75
C GLY A 373 -4.22 -3.65 5.52
N GLY A 374 -5.02 -3.45 6.57
CA GLY A 374 -5.71 -4.51 7.31
C GLY A 374 -4.89 -5.15 8.44
N ASN A 375 -3.61 -5.40 8.23
CA ASN A 375 -2.73 -6.06 9.22
C ASN A 375 -1.78 -5.09 9.92
N SER A 376 -1.88 -3.81 9.63
CA SER A 376 -1.04 -2.78 10.22
C SER A 376 -1.38 -2.57 11.69
N ARG A 377 -0.35 -2.33 12.49
CA ARG A 377 -0.50 -2.05 13.92
C ARG A 377 0.36 -0.87 14.35
N VAL A 378 -0.27 0.09 15.01
CA VAL A 378 0.42 1.16 15.73
C VAL A 378 0.23 0.94 17.21
N LYS A 379 1.32 0.77 17.96
CA LYS A 379 1.31 0.45 19.38
C LYS A 379 1.91 1.59 20.20
N LEU A 380 1.19 2.07 21.22
CA LEU A 380 1.68 3.08 22.14
C LEU A 380 2.58 2.42 23.19
N SER A 381 3.83 2.87 23.32
CA SER A 381 4.76 2.43 24.37
C SER A 381 5.04 3.52 25.41
N GLY A 382 4.78 4.78 25.07
CA GLY A 382 4.87 5.93 25.97
C GLY A 382 3.55 6.68 26.12
N ASP A 383 3.53 7.64 27.03
CA ASP A 383 2.42 8.57 27.17
C ASP A 383 2.53 9.72 26.16
N ASN A 384 1.41 10.32 25.79
CA ASN A 384 1.34 11.49 24.91
C ASN A 384 2.02 11.28 23.52
N GLN A 385 1.98 10.05 23.03
CA GLN A 385 2.63 9.69 21.75
C GLN A 385 1.85 10.13 20.52
N ILE A 386 0.54 10.37 20.65
CA ILE A 386 -0.35 10.66 19.52
C ILE A 386 -1.19 11.90 19.81
N ILE A 387 -1.69 12.50 18.74
CA ILE A 387 -2.83 13.42 18.77
C ILE A 387 -4.04 12.59 18.35
N PRO A 388 -4.91 12.15 19.27
CA PRO A 388 -5.93 11.13 18.97
C PRO A 388 -6.83 11.52 17.79
N ASP A 389 -7.26 12.76 17.70
CA ASP A 389 -8.13 13.24 16.64
C ASP A 389 -7.47 13.32 15.25
N ASN A 390 -6.14 13.19 15.20
CA ASN A 390 -5.35 13.08 13.96
C ASN A 390 -5.00 11.63 13.59
N VAL A 391 -5.57 10.65 14.29
CA VAL A 391 -5.48 9.24 13.90
C VAL A 391 -6.66 8.91 13.01
N SER A 392 -6.37 8.30 11.87
CA SER A 392 -7.37 7.85 10.89
C SER A 392 -7.05 6.44 10.41
N TRP A 393 -8.08 5.74 9.94
CA TRP A 393 -7.95 4.43 9.34
C TRP A 393 -8.32 4.53 7.87
N GLY A 394 -7.39 4.08 7.03
CA GLY A 394 -7.54 4.03 5.60
C GLY A 394 -8.14 2.71 5.12
N PHE A 395 -7.92 2.41 3.85
CA PHE A 395 -8.44 1.20 3.21
C PHE A 395 -8.03 -0.07 3.97
N ARG A 396 -9.00 -0.92 4.30
CA ARG A 396 -8.90 -2.14 5.12
C ARG A 396 -8.55 -1.92 6.60
N GLY A 397 -8.33 -0.68 7.02
CA GLY A 397 -8.06 -0.36 8.42
C GLY A 397 -6.78 -0.98 8.96
N GLY A 398 -6.83 -1.41 10.21
CA GLY A 398 -5.74 -1.94 11.01
C GLY A 398 -5.94 -1.59 12.48
N TYR A 399 -4.88 -1.72 13.28
CA TYR A 399 -4.99 -1.67 14.73
C TYR A 399 -4.27 -0.46 15.31
N LEU A 400 -4.98 0.33 16.13
CA LEU A 400 -4.36 1.19 17.13
C LEU A 400 -4.36 0.45 18.47
N ASP A 401 -3.20 0.09 18.94
CA ASP A 401 -3.01 -0.57 20.22
C ASP A 401 -2.63 0.44 21.29
N ILE A 402 -3.57 0.76 22.16
CA ILE A 402 -3.36 1.73 23.23
C ILE A 402 -2.48 1.18 24.37
N ASN A 403 -2.24 -0.12 24.42
CA ASN A 403 -1.23 -0.77 25.26
C ASN A 403 -1.18 -0.24 26.70
N GLY A 404 -2.34 -0.21 27.36
CA GLY A 404 -2.46 0.26 28.74
C GLY A 404 -2.48 1.78 28.93
N LYS A 405 -2.45 2.56 27.83
CA LYS A 405 -2.48 4.03 27.90
C LYS A 405 -3.90 4.56 27.81
N ASN A 406 -4.18 5.59 28.61
CA ASN A 406 -5.46 6.28 28.51
C ASN A 406 -5.49 7.14 27.25
N THR A 407 -6.61 7.11 26.54
CA THR A 407 -6.75 7.81 25.27
C THR A 407 -8.18 8.34 25.14
N GLU A 408 -8.30 9.59 24.71
CA GLU A 408 -9.59 10.22 24.46
C GLU A 408 -9.66 10.70 23.00
N PHE A 409 -10.77 10.36 22.34
CA PHE A 409 -11.08 10.81 20.98
C PHE A 409 -12.31 11.72 21.01
N SER A 410 -12.22 12.87 20.35
CA SER A 410 -13.38 13.68 20.00
C SER A 410 -13.83 13.40 18.55
N ARG A 411 -13.01 12.70 17.78
CA ARG A 411 -13.28 12.29 16.40
C ARG A 411 -12.66 10.93 16.08
N LEU A 412 -13.43 10.07 15.43
CA LEU A 412 -12.96 8.82 14.82
C LEU A 412 -13.17 8.88 13.32
N GLN A 413 -12.15 8.50 12.54
CA GLN A 413 -12.16 8.56 11.09
C GLN A 413 -11.74 7.23 10.47
N ALA A 414 -12.62 6.60 9.73
CA ALA A 414 -12.33 5.39 8.97
C ALA A 414 -13.02 5.44 7.60
N VAL A 415 -12.33 4.97 6.58
CA VAL A 415 -12.88 4.91 5.21
C VAL A 415 -13.39 3.53 4.85
N ASP A 416 -13.04 2.50 5.63
CA ASP A 416 -13.37 1.10 5.34
C ASP A 416 -13.43 0.27 6.63
N TYR A 417 -13.73 -1.02 6.50
CA TYR A 417 -13.76 -1.99 7.60
C TYR A 417 -12.37 -2.27 8.16
N GLY A 418 -12.35 -3.01 9.27
CA GLY A 418 -11.12 -3.48 9.88
C GLY A 418 -10.40 -2.43 10.72
N ALA A 419 -10.98 -1.23 10.86
CA ALA A 419 -10.49 -0.24 11.82
C ALA A 419 -10.76 -0.73 13.24
N ALA A 420 -9.70 -0.82 14.06
CA ALA A 420 -9.81 -1.32 15.42
C ALA A 420 -8.95 -0.53 16.40
N ILE A 421 -9.47 -0.33 17.61
CA ILE A 421 -8.71 0.11 18.78
C ILE A 421 -8.64 -1.07 19.74
N ILE A 422 -7.42 -1.45 20.11
CA ILE A 422 -7.20 -2.60 21.00
C ILE A 422 -6.32 -2.21 22.19
N ASN A 423 -6.36 -3.00 23.23
CA ASN A 423 -5.44 -2.91 24.36
C ASN A 423 -4.76 -4.27 24.57
N SER A 424 -3.50 -4.39 24.18
CA SER A 424 -2.71 -5.62 24.35
C SER A 424 -2.01 -5.72 25.70
N SER A 425 -2.08 -4.67 26.53
CA SER A 425 -1.51 -4.68 27.87
C SER A 425 -2.39 -5.47 28.84
N THR A 426 -1.79 -6.05 29.87
CA THR A 426 -2.50 -6.56 31.04
C THR A 426 -3.03 -5.43 31.94
N GLU A 427 -2.49 -4.21 31.79
CA GLU A 427 -2.94 -3.06 32.52
C GLU A 427 -4.24 -2.51 31.96
N LYS A 428 -5.12 -2.10 32.88
CA LYS A 428 -6.36 -1.43 32.51
C LYS A 428 -6.06 -0.07 31.91
N SER A 429 -6.77 0.28 30.87
CA SER A 429 -6.73 1.62 30.28
C SER A 429 -8.13 2.16 30.06
N LEU A 430 -8.21 3.48 30.04
CA LEU A 430 -9.43 4.21 29.79
C LEU A 430 -9.43 4.68 28.32
N LEU A 431 -10.38 4.17 27.55
CA LEU A 431 -10.70 4.70 26.24
C LEU A 431 -11.96 5.56 26.34
N THR A 432 -11.81 6.84 26.15
CA THR A 432 -12.93 7.79 26.15
C THR A 432 -13.29 8.19 24.72
N LEU A 433 -14.54 8.03 24.35
CA LEU A 433 -15.09 8.50 23.07
C LEU A 433 -16.05 9.65 23.37
N ASN A 434 -15.58 10.87 23.20
CA ASN A 434 -16.36 12.10 23.36
C ASN A 434 -16.63 12.73 22.00
N LEU A 435 -17.34 11.97 21.15
CA LEU A 435 -17.52 12.29 19.75
C LEU A 435 -18.52 13.43 19.56
N SER A 436 -18.11 14.44 18.82
CA SER A 436 -19.00 15.52 18.40
C SER A 436 -20.00 15.04 17.36
N PRO A 437 -21.21 15.62 17.30
CA PRO A 437 -22.14 15.35 16.20
C PRO A 437 -21.50 15.59 14.85
N LEU A 438 -21.66 14.66 13.93
CA LEU A 438 -21.13 14.79 12.57
C LEU A 438 -21.87 15.90 11.82
N LYS A 439 -21.14 16.64 10.99
CA LYS A 439 -21.73 17.52 10.00
C LYS A 439 -22.31 16.69 8.86
N LYS A 440 -23.21 17.31 8.08
CA LYS A 440 -23.94 16.63 7.02
C LYS A 440 -23.08 15.83 6.02
N ASP A 441 -21.87 16.30 5.77
CA ASP A 441 -20.95 15.72 4.76
C ASP A 441 -19.83 14.88 5.37
N GLU A 442 -19.87 14.62 6.68
CA GLU A 442 -18.89 13.78 7.36
C GLU A 442 -19.30 12.31 7.32
N ILE A 443 -18.30 11.42 7.24
CA ILE A 443 -18.52 10.00 7.32
C ILE A 443 -18.92 9.62 8.75
N ALA A 444 -20.03 8.94 8.90
CA ALA A 444 -20.45 8.38 10.18
C ALA A 444 -19.56 7.22 10.60
N VAL A 445 -19.26 7.14 11.88
CA VAL A 445 -18.45 6.09 12.47
C VAL A 445 -19.29 5.33 13.47
N SER A 446 -19.32 4.00 13.34
CA SER A 446 -19.98 3.12 14.31
C SER A 446 -18.95 2.35 15.11
N VAL A 447 -19.11 2.32 16.42
CA VAL A 447 -18.28 1.51 17.32
C VAL A 447 -19.08 0.29 17.77
N LYS A 448 -18.50 -0.87 17.60
CA LYS A 448 -19.04 -2.12 18.10
C LYS A 448 -18.06 -2.77 19.07
N ALA A 449 -18.54 -3.09 20.26
CA ALA A 449 -17.79 -3.86 21.21
C ALA A 449 -17.84 -5.35 20.84
N LEU A 450 -16.69 -5.98 20.80
CA LEU A 450 -16.51 -7.42 20.84
C LEU A 450 -15.89 -7.80 22.18
N ASP A 451 -15.87 -9.08 22.51
CA ASP A 451 -15.41 -9.55 23.83
C ASP A 451 -14.00 -9.06 24.21
N MET A 452 -13.18 -8.72 23.24
CA MET A 452 -11.78 -8.37 23.47
C MET A 452 -11.34 -7.03 22.87
N ASN A 453 -12.05 -6.44 21.91
CA ASN A 453 -11.63 -5.25 21.19
C ASN A 453 -12.82 -4.36 20.84
N ALA A 454 -12.59 -3.06 20.84
CA ALA A 454 -13.51 -2.12 20.20
C ALA A 454 -13.19 -2.04 18.70
N ILE A 455 -14.15 -2.40 17.88
CA ILE A 455 -14.05 -2.27 16.44
C ILE A 455 -15.03 -1.19 15.99
N PHE A 456 -14.57 -0.28 15.16
CA PHE A 456 -15.45 0.69 14.55
C PHE A 456 -15.38 0.59 13.03
N HIS A 457 -16.49 0.89 12.39
CA HIS A 457 -16.65 0.82 10.95
C HIS A 457 -16.98 2.19 10.41
N GLY A 458 -16.28 2.59 9.36
CA GLY A 458 -16.62 3.79 8.60
C GLY A 458 -17.93 3.57 7.83
N GLY A 459 -18.72 4.62 7.71
CA GLY A 459 -19.96 4.56 6.96
C GLY A 459 -20.53 5.95 6.74
N TYR A 460 -21.48 6.05 5.81
CA TYR A 460 -22.25 7.26 5.62
C TYR A 460 -23.44 7.27 6.58
N GLY A 461 -23.68 8.39 7.23
CA GLY A 461 -24.83 8.50 8.11
C GLY A 461 -24.95 9.88 8.74
N THR A 462 -26.10 10.10 9.33
CA THR A 462 -26.32 11.22 10.22
C THR A 462 -25.79 10.91 11.60
N THR A 463 -25.66 11.89 12.43
CA THR A 463 -25.22 11.77 13.82
C THR A 463 -25.82 10.56 14.51
N GLY A 464 -24.95 9.60 14.83
CA GLY A 464 -25.32 8.49 15.70
C GLY A 464 -25.40 8.94 17.16
N ASP A 465 -25.92 8.05 17.98
CA ASP A 465 -25.97 8.24 19.41
C ASP A 465 -24.63 8.02 20.12
N LEU A 466 -23.54 7.82 19.38
CA LEU A 466 -22.20 7.52 19.87
C LEU A 466 -21.30 8.76 19.98
N TYR A 467 -21.82 9.85 20.47
CA TYR A 467 -21.03 11.07 20.64
C TYR A 467 -20.26 11.12 21.96
N LYS A 468 -20.59 10.26 22.91
CA LYS A 468 -19.82 10.11 24.15
C LYS A 468 -19.92 8.70 24.69
N THR A 469 -18.79 8.00 24.77
CA THR A 469 -18.71 6.66 25.31
C THR A 469 -17.35 6.42 25.96
N THR A 470 -17.34 5.75 27.09
CA THR A 470 -16.13 5.47 27.85
C THR A 470 -15.99 3.95 28.01
N PHE A 471 -14.82 3.43 27.68
CA PHE A 471 -14.48 2.02 27.77
C PHE A 471 -13.36 1.81 28.78
N TYR A 472 -13.48 0.78 29.59
CA TYR A 472 -12.51 0.42 30.61
C TYR A 472 -12.04 -1.02 30.41
N GLY A 473 -10.78 -1.27 30.75
CA GLY A 473 -10.22 -2.59 30.86
C GLY A 473 -9.35 -3.04 29.71
N PRO A 474 -8.56 -4.08 29.91
CA PRO A 474 -7.63 -4.58 28.88
C PRO A 474 -8.34 -5.36 27.77
N THR A 475 -9.47 -5.98 28.06
CA THR A 475 -10.14 -6.90 27.13
C THR A 475 -11.66 -6.76 27.09
N GLN A 476 -12.22 -5.78 27.79
CA GLN A 476 -13.66 -5.59 27.86
C GLN A 476 -14.05 -4.24 27.29
N TYR A 477 -14.85 -4.27 26.26
CA TYR A 477 -15.38 -3.11 25.57
C TYR A 477 -16.88 -3.27 25.41
N TYR A 478 -17.60 -2.19 25.58
CA TYR A 478 -19.05 -2.23 25.55
C TYR A 478 -19.57 -1.20 24.59
N LEU A 479 -20.37 -1.64 23.65
CA LEU A 479 -21.20 -0.74 22.90
C LEU A 479 -22.43 -0.43 23.75
N LEU A 480 -22.47 0.75 24.34
CA LEU A 480 -23.54 1.16 25.21
C LEU A 480 -24.82 1.53 24.48
N LYS A 481 -24.71 1.81 23.18
CA LYS A 481 -25.85 2.20 22.36
C LYS A 481 -25.75 1.63 20.96
N LYS A 482 -26.84 1.03 20.49
CA LYS A 482 -26.90 0.56 19.11
C LYS A 482 -26.94 1.76 18.18
N PRO A 483 -26.10 1.84 17.13
CA PRO A 483 -26.18 2.90 16.15
C PRO A 483 -27.55 2.95 15.51
N LYS A 484 -28.09 4.13 15.34
CA LYS A 484 -29.38 4.32 14.66
C LYS A 484 -29.31 4.07 13.15
N PHE A 485 -28.12 4.20 12.58
CA PHE A 485 -27.92 4.19 11.14
C PHE A 485 -26.77 3.31 10.74
N GLY A 486 -26.89 2.89 9.52
CA GLY A 486 -25.88 2.14 8.83
C GLY A 486 -25.92 0.68 9.18
N SER A 487 -25.74 -0.12 8.19
CA SER A 487 -25.29 -1.46 8.36
C SER A 487 -23.94 -1.38 9.07
N VAL A 488 -23.93 -1.77 10.32
CA VAL A 488 -22.70 -2.17 10.96
C VAL A 488 -22.33 -3.46 10.25
N LEU A 489 -21.47 -3.33 9.27
CA LEU A 489 -20.88 -4.50 8.64
C LEU A 489 -19.87 -5.05 9.62
N MET A 490 -20.15 -6.25 10.07
CA MET A 490 -19.26 -7.02 10.91
C MET A 490 -18.34 -7.78 9.98
N GLY A 491 -17.04 -7.47 9.99
CA GLY A 491 -16.04 -8.33 9.45
C GLY A 491 -15.85 -9.55 10.34
#